data_327f211ec87e9e06b8836c66d3dfdb7d
#
_entry.id   327f211ec87e9e06b8836c66d3dfdb7d
#
_cell.length_a   1.000
_cell.length_b   1.000
_cell.length_c   1.000
_cell.angle_alpha   90.00
_cell.angle_beta   90.00
_cell.angle_gamma   90.00
#
_symmetry.space_group_name_H-M   'P 1'
#
loop_
_entity.id
_entity.type
_entity.pdbx_description
1 polymer ?
#
loop_
_entity_poly.entity_id
_entity_poly.type
_entity_poly.pdbx_seq_one_letter_code
_entity_poly.pdbx_strand_id
1 'polypeptide(L)'
;MLQAIRRSSLGRGRALAMIFCISTAATVSAATTQTQNAIAQIRSVLSAQRDAWNRGDIDGFMNGYARSASTVFASEDTIRRGWETVRERYRKKYSDRAKMGTLTFSDLEITLLSPDAAVVLGRWGLKRAKDSPHGRFTLIFKRLPEGWRIVHDHTSAAPLPR
;
A
#
# COMPACT_ATOMS: atom_id res chain seq x y z
N MET A 1 -56.92 -55.41 46.93
CA MET A 1 -55.58 -55.03 47.42
C MET A 1 -54.66 -54.89 46.22
N LEU A 2 -54.51 -53.73 45.67
CA LEU A 2 -53.44 -53.45 44.70
C LEU A 2 -53.06 -51.94 44.78
N GLN A 3 -51.85 -51.68 45.21
CA GLN A 3 -51.31 -50.34 45.27
C GLN A 3 -50.74 -49.94 43.89
N ALA A 4 -51.13 -48.78 43.41
CA ALA A 4 -50.62 -48.15 42.22
C ALA A 4 -49.34 -47.36 42.48
N ILE A 5 -48.27 -47.67 41.81
CA ILE A 5 -47.01 -46.95 41.88
C ILE A 5 -47.04 -45.81 40.86
N ARG A 6 -46.97 -44.55 41.33
CA ARG A 6 -46.76 -43.35 40.52
C ARG A 6 -45.29 -43.25 40.05
N ARG A 7 -45.07 -43.19 38.78
CA ARG A 7 -43.77 -42.81 38.18
C ARG A 7 -43.81 -41.32 37.92
N SER A 8 -42.95 -40.59 38.58
CA SER A 8 -42.65 -39.21 38.30
C SER A 8 -41.60 -39.13 37.17
N SER A 9 -41.96 -38.53 36.05
CA SER A 9 -41.03 -38.19 34.96
C SER A 9 -40.30 -36.88 35.26
N LEU A 10 -39.01 -36.95 35.54
CA LEU A 10 -38.16 -35.76 35.57
C LEU A 10 -37.84 -35.34 34.12
N GLY A 11 -38.25 -34.14 33.81
CA GLY A 11 -37.91 -33.48 32.55
C GLY A 11 -36.43 -33.12 32.49
N ARG A 12 -35.74 -33.67 31.48
CA ARG A 12 -34.43 -33.24 31.03
C ARG A 12 -34.65 -32.33 29.84
N GLY A 13 -34.54 -31.04 30.08
CA GLY A 13 -34.56 -30.06 29.00
C GLY A 13 -33.73 -28.85 29.36
N ARG A 14 -32.87 -28.49 28.43
CA ARG A 14 -32.20 -27.19 28.27
C ARG A 14 -30.84 -26.99 28.93
N ALA A 15 -29.84 -27.46 28.23
CA ALA A 15 -28.53 -26.80 28.29
C ALA A 15 -27.76 -27.14 26.96
N LEU A 16 -28.12 -26.50 25.85
CA LEU A 16 -27.27 -26.50 24.66
C LEU A 16 -27.68 -25.37 23.71
N ALA A 17 -27.32 -24.14 24.04
CA ALA A 17 -27.36 -23.02 23.09
C ALA A 17 -26.64 -21.79 23.65
N MET A 18 -25.31 -21.84 23.82
CA MET A 18 -24.50 -20.64 24.05
C MET A 18 -23.00 -20.89 23.80
N ILE A 19 -22.60 -21.32 22.61
CA ILE A 19 -21.17 -21.37 22.22
C ILE A 19 -21.04 -21.13 20.73
N PHE A 20 -21.59 -20.08 20.14
CA PHE A 20 -21.33 -19.81 18.72
C PHE A 20 -21.17 -18.34 18.33
N CYS A 21 -21.11 -17.42 19.29
CA CYS A 21 -21.02 -15.98 18.95
C CYS A 21 -19.66 -15.30 19.20
N ILE A 22 -18.66 -15.99 19.77
CA ILE A 22 -17.40 -15.33 20.18
C ILE A 22 -16.32 -15.38 19.08
N SER A 23 -16.38 -16.36 18.17
CA SER A 23 -15.31 -16.57 17.17
C SER A 23 -15.32 -15.56 16.01
N THR A 24 -16.47 -15.03 15.62
CA THR A 24 -16.58 -14.13 14.45
C THR A 24 -16.10 -12.71 14.72
N ALA A 25 -16.30 -12.19 15.91
CA ALA A 25 -15.87 -10.83 16.27
C ALA A 25 -14.34 -10.70 16.36
N ALA A 26 -13.66 -11.73 16.86
CA ALA A 26 -12.20 -11.74 16.98
C ALA A 26 -11.50 -11.79 15.61
N THR A 27 -12.03 -12.55 14.66
CA THR A 27 -11.47 -12.66 13.29
C THR A 27 -11.64 -11.38 12.48
N VAL A 28 -12.78 -10.70 12.59
CA VAL A 28 -13.03 -9.40 11.94
C VAL A 28 -12.09 -8.33 12.50
N SER A 29 -11.90 -8.26 13.80
CA SER A 29 -10.98 -7.30 14.45
C SER A 29 -9.53 -7.50 14.00
N ALA A 30 -9.06 -8.75 13.94
CA ALA A 30 -7.69 -9.08 13.48
C ALA A 30 -7.47 -8.72 12.00
N ALA A 31 -8.43 -9.00 11.12
CA ALA A 31 -8.34 -8.64 9.69
C ALA A 31 -8.30 -7.13 9.48
N THR A 32 -9.10 -6.37 10.23
CA THR A 32 -9.10 -4.90 10.18
C THR A 32 -7.75 -4.34 10.65
N THR A 33 -7.20 -4.85 11.74
CA THR A 33 -5.89 -4.44 12.28
C THR A 33 -4.77 -4.74 11.28
N GLN A 34 -4.79 -5.90 10.62
CA GLN A 34 -3.81 -6.28 9.60
C GLN A 34 -3.88 -5.35 8.39
N THR A 35 -5.07 -5.00 7.93
CA THR A 35 -5.30 -4.05 6.84
C THR A 35 -4.74 -2.67 7.18
N GLN A 36 -5.05 -2.14 8.36
CA GLN A 36 -4.54 -0.84 8.80
C GLN A 36 -3.01 -0.82 8.92
N ASN A 37 -2.42 -1.90 9.41
CA ASN A 37 -0.97 -2.03 9.50
C ASN A 37 -0.32 -2.03 8.10
N ALA A 38 -0.86 -2.76 7.14
CA ALA A 38 -0.37 -2.77 5.75
C ALA A 38 -0.44 -1.36 5.12
N ILE A 39 -1.55 -0.64 5.30
CA ILE A 39 -1.71 0.73 4.82
C ILE A 39 -0.68 1.67 5.45
N ALA A 40 -0.45 1.56 6.77
CA ALA A 40 0.55 2.36 7.47
C ALA A 40 1.96 2.09 6.95
N GLN A 41 2.32 0.83 6.71
CA GLN A 41 3.61 0.44 6.13
C GLN A 41 3.80 1.00 4.72
N ILE A 42 2.78 0.95 3.84
CA ILE A 42 2.84 1.52 2.49
C ILE A 42 3.01 3.04 2.56
N ARG A 43 2.29 3.73 3.43
CA ARG A 43 2.47 5.17 3.67
C ARG A 43 3.89 5.50 4.13
N SER A 44 4.48 4.67 4.99
CA SER A 44 5.87 4.82 5.45
C SER A 44 6.87 4.72 4.29
N VAL A 45 6.68 3.79 3.35
CA VAL A 45 7.52 3.70 2.14
C VAL A 45 7.45 4.98 1.31
N LEU A 46 6.24 5.49 1.05
CA LEU A 46 6.07 6.75 0.29
C LEU A 46 6.67 7.96 1.03
N SER A 47 6.52 8.03 2.35
CA SER A 47 7.14 9.07 3.15
C SER A 47 8.67 9.02 3.07
N ALA A 48 9.26 7.83 3.20
CA ALA A 48 10.71 7.63 3.09
C ALA A 48 11.22 8.03 1.69
N GLN A 49 10.47 7.71 0.61
CA GLN A 49 10.80 8.16 -0.75
C GLN A 49 10.80 9.68 -0.87
N ARG A 50 9.74 10.36 -0.40
CA ARG A 50 9.65 11.82 -0.40
C ARG A 50 10.82 12.44 0.36
N ASP A 51 11.14 11.91 1.53
CA ASP A 51 12.18 12.45 2.39
C ASP A 51 13.58 12.23 1.78
N ALA A 52 13.82 11.07 1.17
CA ALA A 52 15.06 10.80 0.42
C ALA A 52 15.21 11.76 -0.77
N TRP A 53 14.16 11.92 -1.58
CA TRP A 53 14.14 12.89 -2.68
C TRP A 53 14.48 14.30 -2.22
N ASN A 54 13.83 14.75 -1.15
CA ASN A 54 13.99 16.11 -0.63
C ASN A 54 15.38 16.37 -0.03
N ARG A 55 16.15 15.32 0.25
CA ARG A 55 17.58 15.40 0.58
C ARG A 55 18.50 15.28 -0.64
N GLY A 56 17.96 15.00 -1.83
CA GLY A 56 18.79 14.78 -3.04
C GLY A 56 19.26 13.32 -3.20
N ASP A 57 18.73 12.42 -2.42
CA ASP A 57 19.10 11.02 -2.39
C ASP A 57 18.22 10.19 -3.32
N ILE A 58 18.64 10.08 -4.59
CA ILE A 58 17.93 9.27 -5.61
C ILE A 58 17.99 7.78 -5.24
N ASP A 59 19.06 7.29 -4.63
CA ASP A 59 19.17 5.88 -4.28
C ASP A 59 18.23 5.53 -3.11
N GLY A 60 18.13 6.43 -2.13
CA GLY A 60 17.14 6.34 -1.07
C GLY A 60 15.71 6.37 -1.59
N PHE A 61 15.41 7.23 -2.57
CA PHE A 61 14.11 7.23 -3.26
C PHE A 61 13.83 5.88 -3.94
N MET A 62 14.82 5.31 -4.62
CA MET A 62 14.71 4.04 -5.33
C MET A 62 14.57 2.82 -4.40
N ASN A 63 14.84 2.95 -3.09
CA ASN A 63 14.58 1.90 -2.11
C ASN A 63 13.07 1.62 -1.91
N GLY A 64 12.20 2.52 -2.34
CA GLY A 64 10.75 2.26 -2.38
C GLY A 64 10.33 1.25 -3.44
N TYR A 65 11.17 1.00 -4.45
CA TYR A 65 10.91 0.04 -5.52
C TYR A 65 11.53 -1.32 -5.22
N ALA A 66 10.88 -2.39 -5.72
CA ALA A 66 11.44 -3.72 -5.70
C ALA A 66 12.73 -3.78 -6.53
N ARG A 67 13.80 -4.34 -5.98
CA ARG A 67 15.09 -4.56 -6.69
C ARG A 67 14.98 -5.79 -7.60
N SER A 68 14.22 -5.65 -8.69
CA SER A 68 13.91 -6.74 -9.62
C SER A 68 14.03 -6.30 -11.07
N ALA A 69 14.42 -7.22 -11.94
CA ALA A 69 14.38 -7.03 -13.39
C ALA A 69 12.95 -6.84 -13.93
N SER A 70 11.94 -7.29 -13.17
CA SER A 70 10.51 -7.14 -13.53
C SER A 70 9.86 -5.84 -13.02
N THR A 71 10.56 -5.00 -12.27
CA THR A 71 10.04 -3.69 -11.84
C THR A 71 9.72 -2.83 -13.07
N VAL A 72 8.50 -2.28 -13.11
CA VAL A 72 8.00 -1.51 -14.25
C VAL A 72 7.86 -0.04 -13.87
N PHE A 73 8.28 0.83 -14.78
CA PHE A 73 7.97 2.25 -14.77
C PHE A 73 7.40 2.66 -16.13
N ALA A 74 6.13 3.07 -16.15
CA ALA A 74 5.44 3.58 -17.32
C ALA A 74 5.22 5.09 -17.19
N SER A 75 5.58 5.85 -18.21
CA SER A 75 5.27 7.29 -18.28
C SER A 75 5.21 7.75 -19.72
N GLU A 76 4.29 8.63 -20.05
CA GLU A 76 4.05 9.06 -21.43
C GLU A 76 3.80 7.82 -22.30
N ASP A 77 4.51 7.66 -23.42
CA ASP A 77 4.45 6.49 -24.31
C ASP A 77 5.63 5.52 -24.10
N THR A 78 6.21 5.49 -22.91
CA THR A 78 7.41 4.69 -22.64
C THR A 78 7.23 3.77 -21.45
N ILE A 79 7.56 2.48 -21.63
CA ILE A 79 7.65 1.49 -20.55
C ILE A 79 9.11 1.11 -20.33
N ARG A 80 9.58 1.24 -19.11
CA ARG A 80 10.92 0.82 -18.67
C ARG A 80 10.80 -0.35 -17.70
N ARG A 81 11.68 -1.33 -17.86
CA ARG A 81 11.72 -2.53 -17.02
C ARG A 81 13.09 -2.66 -16.37
N GLY A 82 13.08 -3.15 -15.13
CA GLY A 82 14.26 -3.36 -14.31
C GLY A 82 14.57 -2.17 -13.40
N TRP A 83 14.86 -2.50 -12.14
CA TRP A 83 15.16 -1.51 -11.10
C TRP A 83 16.33 -0.60 -11.49
N GLU A 84 17.44 -1.16 -12.03
CA GLU A 84 18.61 -0.38 -12.47
C GLU A 84 18.25 0.58 -13.61
N THR A 85 17.47 0.13 -14.59
CA THR A 85 17.03 0.97 -15.72
C THR A 85 16.19 2.15 -15.23
N VAL A 86 15.30 1.92 -14.28
CA VAL A 86 14.47 2.99 -13.68
C VAL A 86 15.35 3.95 -12.87
N ARG A 87 16.29 3.44 -12.08
CA ARG A 87 17.23 4.22 -11.30
C ARG A 87 18.09 5.13 -12.16
N GLU A 88 18.67 4.61 -13.23
CA GLU A 88 19.50 5.40 -14.17
C GLU A 88 18.68 6.49 -14.86
N ARG A 89 17.41 6.21 -15.23
CA ARG A 89 16.50 7.25 -15.73
C ARG A 89 16.32 8.38 -14.72
N TYR A 90 16.11 8.07 -13.44
CA TYR A 90 15.96 9.09 -12.39
C TYR A 90 17.25 9.91 -12.23
N ARG A 91 18.41 9.27 -12.17
CA ARG A 91 19.71 9.95 -12.07
C ARG A 91 19.96 10.87 -13.25
N LYS A 92 19.68 10.42 -14.47
CA LYS A 92 19.85 11.24 -15.70
C LYS A 92 18.88 12.42 -15.75
N LYS A 93 17.60 12.20 -15.43
CA LYS A 93 16.56 13.24 -15.51
C LYS A 93 16.70 14.27 -14.40
N TYR A 94 17.10 13.85 -13.22
CA TYR A 94 17.17 14.67 -11.99
C TYR A 94 18.61 14.76 -11.47
N SER A 95 19.52 15.21 -12.35
CA SER A 95 20.97 15.18 -12.10
C SER A 95 21.46 16.15 -11.03
N ASP A 96 20.62 17.07 -10.59
CA ASP A 96 20.95 18.10 -9.60
C ASP A 96 19.71 18.54 -8.81
N ARG A 97 19.94 19.27 -7.71
CA ARG A 97 18.88 19.74 -6.83
C ARG A 97 17.87 20.71 -7.49
N ALA A 98 18.32 21.50 -8.44
CA ALA A 98 17.45 22.44 -9.15
C ALA A 98 16.43 21.69 -10.02
N LYS A 99 16.85 20.59 -10.66
CA LYS A 99 15.97 19.71 -11.44
C LYS A 99 15.06 18.84 -10.55
N MET A 100 15.52 18.44 -9.37
CA MET A 100 14.72 17.67 -8.43
C MET A 100 13.59 18.50 -7.82
N GLY A 101 13.90 19.70 -7.35
CA GLY A 101 12.97 20.50 -6.60
C GLY A 101 12.56 19.84 -5.27
N THR A 102 11.45 20.28 -4.69
CA THR A 102 10.84 19.71 -3.49
C THR A 102 9.65 18.84 -3.88
N LEU A 103 9.72 17.54 -3.56
CA LEU A 103 8.68 16.57 -3.85
C LEU A 103 7.60 16.59 -2.78
N THR A 104 6.35 16.55 -3.23
CA THR A 104 5.17 16.28 -2.39
C THR A 104 4.36 15.15 -2.99
N PHE A 105 3.75 14.35 -2.12
CA PHE A 105 2.68 13.42 -2.46
C PHE A 105 1.40 13.86 -1.77
N SER A 106 0.28 13.85 -2.49
CA SER A 106 -1.06 14.18 -1.97
C SER A 106 -2.12 13.25 -2.54
N ASP A 107 -3.35 13.35 -2.03
CA ASP A 107 -4.52 12.60 -2.49
C ASP A 107 -4.25 11.08 -2.53
N LEU A 108 -3.60 10.56 -1.48
CA LEU A 108 -3.21 9.15 -1.41
C LEU A 108 -4.40 8.27 -1.04
N GLU A 109 -4.84 7.46 -1.99
CA GLU A 109 -5.84 6.40 -1.82
C GLU A 109 -5.14 5.05 -1.91
N ILE A 110 -5.18 4.27 -0.82
CA ILE A 110 -4.52 2.96 -0.72
C ILE A 110 -5.57 1.89 -0.58
N THR A 111 -5.63 0.97 -1.53
CA THR A 111 -6.56 -0.17 -1.53
C THR A 111 -5.77 -1.48 -1.53
N LEU A 112 -5.96 -2.31 -0.50
CA LEU A 112 -5.42 -3.67 -0.51
C LEU A 112 -6.23 -4.53 -1.47
N LEU A 113 -5.53 -5.23 -2.36
CA LEU A 113 -6.09 -6.22 -3.30
C LEU A 113 -6.02 -7.64 -2.72
N SER A 114 -5.02 -7.88 -1.87
CA SER A 114 -4.79 -9.12 -1.14
C SER A 114 -3.92 -8.82 0.10
N PRO A 115 -3.62 -9.78 0.98
CA PRO A 115 -2.71 -9.59 2.11
C PRO A 115 -1.29 -9.15 1.73
N ASP A 116 -0.88 -9.34 0.47
CA ASP A 116 0.46 -9.08 -0.06
C ASP A 116 0.49 -8.17 -1.29
N ALA A 117 -0.65 -7.64 -1.74
CA ALA A 117 -0.75 -6.72 -2.87
C ALA A 117 -1.66 -5.53 -2.59
N ALA A 118 -1.28 -4.35 -3.08
CA ALA A 118 -2.06 -3.13 -2.97
C ALA A 118 -1.92 -2.26 -4.22
N VAL A 119 -2.95 -1.47 -4.50
CA VAL A 119 -2.90 -0.36 -5.45
C VAL A 119 -2.93 0.96 -4.67
N VAL A 120 -2.13 1.92 -5.13
CA VAL A 120 -2.11 3.29 -4.60
C VAL A 120 -2.34 4.26 -5.72
N LEU A 121 -3.39 5.07 -5.60
CA LEU A 121 -3.59 6.27 -6.40
C LEU A 121 -3.05 7.48 -5.64
N GLY A 122 -2.51 8.45 -6.36
CA GLY A 122 -2.03 9.68 -5.74
C GLY A 122 -1.67 10.77 -6.73
N ARG A 123 -1.23 11.88 -6.17
CA ARG A 123 -0.62 12.98 -6.92
C ARG A 123 0.82 13.17 -6.48
N TRP A 124 1.66 13.53 -7.45
CA TRP A 124 3.00 14.03 -7.21
C TRP A 124 3.10 15.49 -7.65
N GLY A 125 3.92 16.26 -6.96
CA GLY A 125 4.27 17.62 -7.34
C GLY A 125 5.73 17.89 -7.03
N LEU A 126 6.41 18.63 -7.91
CA LEU A 126 7.76 19.12 -7.70
C LEU A 126 7.73 20.64 -7.67
N LYS A 127 8.06 21.25 -6.54
CA LYS A 127 8.25 22.71 -6.45
C LYS A 127 9.70 23.04 -6.81
N ARG A 128 9.92 23.76 -7.90
CA ARG A 128 11.20 24.25 -8.38
C ARG A 128 11.19 25.77 -8.43
N ALA A 129 12.37 26.38 -8.67
CA ALA A 129 12.47 27.84 -8.73
C ALA A 129 11.69 28.46 -9.91
N LYS A 130 11.58 27.74 -11.04
CA LYS A 130 11.00 28.28 -12.28
C LYS A 130 9.67 27.66 -12.66
N ASP A 131 9.34 26.48 -12.12
CA ASP A 131 8.14 25.72 -12.49
C ASP A 131 7.65 24.85 -11.34
N SER A 132 6.45 24.30 -11.48
CA SER A 132 5.86 23.37 -10.50
C SER A 132 5.17 22.21 -11.22
N PRO A 133 5.96 21.34 -11.91
CA PRO A 133 5.40 20.19 -12.58
C PRO A 133 4.72 19.25 -11.58
N HIS A 134 3.60 18.70 -12.00
CA HIS A 134 2.79 17.80 -11.18
C HIS A 134 2.05 16.79 -12.06
N GLY A 135 1.47 15.81 -11.43
CA GLY A 135 0.66 14.81 -12.12
C GLY A 135 0.07 13.78 -11.17
N ARG A 136 -0.40 12.70 -11.74
CA ARG A 136 -0.96 11.58 -11.00
C ARG A 136 -0.13 10.33 -11.19
N PHE A 137 -0.27 9.39 -10.26
CA PHE A 137 0.33 8.08 -10.38
C PHE A 137 -0.65 6.99 -9.91
N THR A 138 -0.44 5.80 -10.47
CA THR A 138 -0.98 4.53 -9.98
C THR A 138 0.19 3.63 -9.71
N LEU A 139 0.34 3.21 -8.45
CA LEU A 139 1.40 2.30 -8.02
C LEU A 139 0.79 0.95 -7.64
N ILE A 140 1.44 -0.14 -8.05
CA ILE A 140 1.18 -1.46 -7.50
C ILE A 140 2.30 -1.79 -6.53
N PHE A 141 1.91 -2.07 -5.29
CA PHE A 141 2.79 -2.55 -4.24
C PHE A 141 2.65 -4.06 -4.08
N LYS A 142 3.76 -4.71 -3.80
CA LYS A 142 3.79 -6.09 -3.28
C LYS A 142 4.54 -6.14 -1.96
N ARG A 143 4.07 -7.02 -1.07
CA ARG A 143 4.78 -7.35 0.16
C ARG A 143 5.81 -8.42 -0.16
N LEU A 144 7.07 -8.04 -0.07
CA LEU A 144 8.24 -8.89 -0.29
C LEU A 144 8.89 -9.23 1.07
N PRO A 145 9.90 -10.10 1.14
CA PRO A 145 10.61 -10.39 2.39
C PRO A 145 11.17 -9.15 3.09
N GLU A 146 11.63 -8.15 2.33
CA GLU A 146 12.13 -6.87 2.81
C GLU A 146 11.04 -5.82 3.08
N GLY A 147 9.76 -6.19 2.98
CA GLY A 147 8.60 -5.32 3.20
C GLY A 147 7.88 -4.90 1.92
N TRP A 148 6.99 -3.91 2.05
CA TRP A 148 6.22 -3.41 0.90
C TRP A 148 7.11 -2.65 -0.08
N ARG A 149 7.02 -2.99 -1.38
CA ARG A 149 7.77 -2.34 -2.47
C ARG A 149 6.90 -2.10 -3.69
N ILE A 150 7.18 -1.01 -4.40
CA ILE A 150 6.57 -0.71 -5.69
C ILE A 150 7.14 -1.68 -6.73
N VAL A 151 6.26 -2.41 -7.39
CA VAL A 151 6.60 -3.32 -8.50
C VAL A 151 6.17 -2.76 -9.84
N HIS A 152 5.21 -1.84 -9.85
CA HIS A 152 4.72 -1.16 -11.04
C HIS A 152 4.38 0.29 -10.69
N ASP A 153 4.89 1.22 -11.47
CA ASP A 153 4.60 2.66 -11.41
C ASP A 153 4.11 3.11 -12.78
N HIS A 154 2.91 3.66 -12.82
CA HIS A 154 2.39 4.38 -13.99
C HIS A 154 2.14 5.83 -13.60
N THR A 155 2.94 6.71 -14.15
CA THR A 155 2.94 8.14 -13.81
C THR A 155 2.64 9.00 -15.02
N SER A 156 1.64 9.88 -14.90
CA SER A 156 1.34 10.95 -15.86
C SER A 156 1.87 12.30 -15.37
N ALA A 157 2.04 13.23 -16.29
CA ALA A 157 2.32 14.63 -16.00
C ALA A 157 1.20 15.52 -16.58
N ALA A 158 0.75 16.49 -15.79
CA ALA A 158 -0.15 17.50 -16.28
C ALA A 158 0.58 18.45 -17.25
N PRO A 159 -0.08 18.99 -18.29
CA PRO A 159 0.48 20.06 -19.09
C PRO A 159 0.85 21.24 -18.20
N LEU A 160 2.04 21.83 -18.44
CA LEU A 160 2.41 23.08 -17.77
C LEU A 160 1.51 24.21 -18.28
N PRO A 161 1.10 25.16 -17.44
CA PRO A 161 0.42 26.38 -17.88
C PRO A 161 1.28 27.06 -18.97
N ARG A 162 0.62 27.49 -20.02
CA ARG A 162 1.24 28.32 -21.08
C ARG A 162 1.47 29.73 -20.57
#